data_0470c56e9831fad309071695e15de1cf
#
_entry.id   0470c56e9831fad309071695e15de1cf
#
_cell.length_a   1.000
_cell.length_b   1.000
_cell.length_c   1.000
_cell.angle_alpha   90.00
_cell.angle_beta   90.00
_cell.angle_gamma   90.00
#
_symmetry.space_group_name_H-M   'P 1'
#
loop_
_entity.id
_entity.type
_entity.pdbx_description
1 polymer ?
#
loop_
_entity_poly.entity_id
_entity_poly.type
_entity_poly.pdbx_seq_one_letter_code
_entity_poly.pdbx_strand_id
1 'polypeptide(L)'
;MILDKIFHFFLINNFSLSAVESVTGGKLSSTIIKKSGASNFFKGSLVTYSTESKKNILQINKDLLYNFSPVSKEISREMVKSGKKILNTDYCISTTGNAGPSTNDNYSKVGQIFISIATPKKITTEELYLTGPREEIIEIIVEKSLKLLLENLVE
;
A
#
# COMPACT_ATOMS: atom_id res chain seq x y z
N MET A 1 -5.86 18.88 7.58
CA MET A 1 -5.78 17.99 6.40
C MET A 1 -5.44 16.57 6.83
N ILE A 2 -5.66 15.57 5.99
CA ILE A 2 -5.42 14.14 6.34
C ILE A 2 -3.98 13.91 6.77
N LEU A 3 -3.00 14.38 6.00
CA LEU A 3 -1.58 14.24 6.34
C LEU A 3 -1.21 14.84 7.70
N ASP A 4 -1.78 15.98 8.07
CA ASP A 4 -1.48 16.59 9.37
C ASP A 4 -1.91 15.71 10.54
N LYS A 5 -3.08 15.08 10.44
CA LYS A 5 -3.59 14.14 11.44
C LYS A 5 -2.72 12.88 11.53
N ILE A 6 -2.30 12.33 10.38
CA ILE A 6 -1.40 11.19 10.31
C ILE A 6 -0.06 11.52 10.97
N PHE A 7 0.57 12.64 10.60
CA PHE A 7 1.83 13.10 11.21
C PHE A 7 1.72 13.27 12.72
N HIS A 8 0.68 13.94 13.16
CA HIS A 8 0.42 14.16 14.60
C HIS A 8 0.35 12.82 15.34
N PHE A 9 -0.43 11.86 14.83
CA PHE A 9 -0.56 10.54 15.44
C PHE A 9 0.78 9.82 15.58
N PHE A 10 1.55 9.71 14.48
CA PHE A 10 2.81 8.97 14.49
C PHE A 10 3.86 9.62 15.40
N LEU A 11 3.91 10.94 15.42
CA LEU A 11 4.85 11.68 16.26
C LEU A 11 4.54 11.55 17.76
N ILE A 12 3.27 11.66 18.14
CA ILE A 12 2.87 11.57 19.56
C ILE A 12 3.04 10.15 20.10
N ASN A 13 2.65 9.14 19.31
CA ASN A 13 2.67 7.75 19.76
C ASN A 13 4.03 7.07 19.52
N ASN A 14 4.97 7.75 18.91
CA ASN A 14 6.29 7.21 18.54
C ASN A 14 6.22 5.91 17.73
N PHE A 15 5.19 5.79 16.86
CA PHE A 15 5.06 4.69 15.91
C PHE A 15 5.78 4.98 14.61
N SER A 16 6.11 3.92 13.88
CA SER A 16 6.76 3.96 12.58
C SER A 16 5.85 3.45 11.46
N LEU A 17 6.05 4.00 10.26
CA LEU A 17 5.28 3.70 9.05
C LEU A 17 6.19 3.30 7.90
N SER A 18 5.75 2.33 7.13
CA SER A 18 6.32 1.96 5.83
C SER A 18 5.25 1.81 4.77
N ALA A 19 5.66 1.67 3.52
CA ALA A 19 4.75 1.38 2.42
C ALA A 19 5.32 0.33 1.47
N VAL A 20 4.44 -0.43 0.83
CA VAL A 20 4.75 -1.34 -0.27
C VAL A 20 3.84 -0.99 -1.44
N GLU A 21 4.43 -0.47 -2.50
CA GLU A 21 3.69 0.09 -3.62
C GLU A 21 3.85 -0.78 -4.86
N SER A 22 2.74 -1.05 -5.53
CA SER A 22 2.73 -1.62 -6.87
C SER A 22 2.09 -0.63 -7.82
N VAL A 23 0.77 -0.52 -7.84
CA VAL A 23 0.03 0.34 -8.78
C VAL A 23 0.36 1.84 -8.64
N THR A 24 0.76 2.30 -7.48
CA THR A 24 1.10 3.71 -7.21
C THR A 24 2.56 4.07 -7.53
N GLY A 25 3.41 3.07 -7.72
CA GLY A 25 4.77 3.23 -8.27
C GLY A 25 5.70 4.20 -7.53
N GLY A 26 5.51 4.41 -6.24
CA GLY A 26 6.28 5.36 -5.42
C GLY A 26 5.53 6.67 -5.12
N LYS A 27 4.36 6.91 -5.72
CA LYS A 27 3.61 8.15 -5.54
C LYS A 27 3.04 8.32 -4.13
N LEU A 28 2.63 7.23 -3.49
CA LEU A 28 2.18 7.27 -2.10
C LEU A 28 3.30 7.75 -1.18
N SER A 29 4.47 7.16 -1.29
CA SER A 29 5.66 7.54 -0.51
C SER A 29 6.08 8.96 -0.80
N SER A 30 6.12 9.35 -2.08
CA SER A 30 6.41 10.73 -2.49
C SER A 30 5.43 11.73 -1.87
N THR A 31 4.16 11.37 -1.78
CA THR A 31 3.12 12.23 -1.16
C THR A 31 3.36 12.39 0.35
N ILE A 32 3.71 11.31 1.04
CA ILE A 32 4.01 11.37 2.48
C ILE A 32 5.21 12.29 2.76
N ILE A 33 6.30 12.14 2.00
CA ILE A 33 7.54 12.90 2.26
C ILE A 33 7.51 14.35 1.79
N LYS A 34 6.48 14.80 1.07
CA LYS A 34 6.31 16.22 0.73
C LYS A 34 6.22 17.12 1.97
N LYS A 35 5.71 16.59 3.06
CA LYS A 35 5.64 17.32 4.31
C LYS A 35 6.93 17.12 5.12
N SER A 36 7.55 18.22 5.54
CA SER A 36 8.72 18.18 6.42
C SER A 36 8.43 17.45 7.73
N GLY A 37 9.40 16.68 8.21
CA GLY A 37 9.27 15.87 9.41
C GLY A 37 8.84 14.43 9.18
N ALA A 38 8.56 14.02 7.94
CA ALA A 38 8.20 12.65 7.61
C ALA A 38 9.26 11.62 8.08
N SER A 39 10.54 11.97 8.01
CA SER A 39 11.65 11.10 8.41
C SER A 39 11.62 10.67 9.89
N ASN A 40 10.89 11.36 10.73
CA ASN A 40 10.75 11.00 12.14
C ASN A 40 9.98 9.67 12.33
N PHE A 41 9.05 9.35 11.42
CA PHE A 41 8.23 8.14 11.52
C PHE A 41 8.21 7.28 10.24
N PHE A 42 8.31 7.88 9.06
CA PHE A 42 8.29 7.15 7.79
C PHE A 42 9.67 6.56 7.50
N LYS A 43 9.79 5.23 7.55
CA LYS A 43 11.08 4.53 7.43
C LYS A 43 11.46 4.19 6.00
N GLY A 44 10.51 4.18 5.09
CA GLY A 44 10.75 3.92 3.68
C GLY A 44 9.62 3.16 3.01
N SER A 45 9.85 2.82 1.76
CA SER A 45 8.94 2.03 0.97
C SER A 45 9.67 1.09 0.01
N LEU A 46 8.94 0.06 -0.41
CA LEU A 46 9.37 -0.89 -1.44
C LEU A 46 8.41 -0.76 -2.62
N VAL A 47 8.94 -0.47 -3.79
CA VAL A 47 8.16 -0.47 -5.04
C VAL A 47 8.34 -1.83 -5.70
N THR A 48 7.35 -2.68 -5.59
CA THR A 48 7.33 -4.03 -6.13
C THR A 48 6.30 -4.14 -7.24
N TYR A 49 6.66 -3.61 -8.39
CA TYR A 49 5.75 -3.39 -9.52
C TYR A 49 5.44 -4.66 -10.31
N SER A 50 6.34 -5.64 -10.32
CA SER A 50 6.18 -6.91 -11.02
C SER A 50 5.88 -8.06 -10.06
N THR A 51 5.31 -9.15 -10.58
CA THR A 51 5.17 -10.41 -9.84
C THR A 51 6.52 -10.93 -9.37
N GLU A 52 7.54 -10.80 -10.21
CA GLU A 52 8.90 -11.22 -9.87
C GLU A 52 9.48 -10.43 -8.69
N SER A 53 9.31 -9.11 -8.65
CA SER A 53 9.75 -8.28 -7.52
C SER A 53 8.99 -8.60 -6.23
N LYS A 54 7.69 -8.91 -6.31
CA LYS A 54 6.92 -9.38 -5.16
C LYS A 54 7.48 -10.70 -4.60
N LYS A 55 7.90 -11.61 -5.47
CA LYS A 55 8.55 -12.86 -5.06
C LYS A 55 9.94 -12.62 -4.49
N ASN A 56 10.79 -11.90 -5.19
CA ASN A 56 12.22 -11.80 -4.87
C ASN A 56 12.51 -10.83 -3.72
N ILE A 57 11.80 -9.70 -3.64
CA ILE A 57 12.01 -8.67 -2.63
C ILE A 57 11.14 -8.94 -1.40
N LEU A 58 9.85 -9.15 -1.60
CA LEU A 58 8.91 -9.37 -0.49
C LEU A 58 8.90 -10.81 0.00
N GLN A 59 9.50 -11.73 -0.74
CA GLN A 59 9.50 -13.17 -0.45
C GLN A 59 8.09 -13.76 -0.30
N ILE A 60 7.15 -13.21 -1.07
CA ILE A 60 5.80 -13.76 -1.13
C ILE A 60 5.86 -15.16 -1.76
N ASN A 61 5.17 -16.11 -1.12
CA ASN A 61 5.14 -17.49 -1.56
C ASN A 61 4.71 -17.60 -3.02
N LYS A 62 5.48 -18.35 -3.81
CA LYS A 62 5.24 -18.58 -5.23
C LYS A 62 3.84 -19.16 -5.48
N ASP A 63 3.39 -20.08 -4.63
CA ASP A 63 2.07 -20.72 -4.80
C ASP A 63 0.93 -19.73 -4.58
N LEU A 64 1.09 -18.79 -3.65
CA LEU A 64 0.12 -17.69 -3.47
C LEU A 64 0.06 -16.78 -4.71
N LEU A 65 1.21 -16.43 -5.27
CA LEU A 65 1.29 -15.60 -6.48
C LEU A 65 0.72 -16.32 -7.70
N TYR A 66 0.84 -17.65 -7.74
CA TYR A 66 0.27 -18.48 -8.80
C TYR A 66 -1.24 -18.67 -8.66
N ASN A 67 -1.71 -18.94 -7.44
CA ASN A 67 -3.12 -19.24 -7.16
C ASN A 67 -4.00 -18.00 -7.08
N PHE A 68 -3.42 -16.86 -6.69
CA PHE A 68 -4.12 -15.57 -6.59
C PHE A 68 -3.43 -14.56 -7.51
N SER A 69 -4.23 -13.73 -8.16
CA SER A 69 -3.68 -12.62 -8.96
C SER A 69 -2.79 -11.70 -8.10
N PRO A 70 -1.71 -11.09 -8.66
CA PRO A 70 -1.00 -9.99 -8.02
C PRO A 70 -1.92 -8.85 -7.60
N VAL A 71 -3.09 -8.74 -8.24
CA VAL A 71 -4.19 -7.83 -7.87
C VAL A 71 -5.26 -8.65 -7.15
N SER A 72 -5.06 -8.87 -5.86
CA SER A 72 -5.96 -9.62 -5.00
C SER A 72 -5.84 -9.19 -3.54
N LYS A 73 -6.86 -9.48 -2.77
CA LYS A 73 -6.87 -9.26 -1.32
C LYS A 73 -5.72 -10.02 -0.65
N GLU A 74 -5.51 -11.25 -1.03
CA GLU A 74 -4.48 -12.14 -0.47
C GLU A 74 -3.09 -11.57 -0.67
N ILE A 75 -2.76 -11.16 -1.89
CA ILE A 75 -1.44 -10.59 -2.20
C ILE A 75 -1.27 -9.20 -1.56
N SER A 76 -2.30 -8.36 -1.56
CA SER A 76 -2.27 -7.08 -0.85
C SER A 76 -1.93 -7.24 0.64
N ARG A 77 -2.51 -8.24 1.29
CA ARG A 77 -2.24 -8.57 2.71
C ARG A 77 -0.82 -9.10 2.92
N GLU A 78 -0.33 -9.96 2.04
CA GLU A 78 1.06 -10.43 2.11
C GLU A 78 2.07 -9.28 1.89
N MET A 79 1.75 -8.32 1.03
CA MET A 79 2.59 -7.15 0.81
C MET A 79 2.79 -6.34 2.10
N VAL A 80 1.74 -6.05 2.87
CA VAL A 80 1.88 -5.30 4.14
C VAL A 80 2.61 -6.10 5.21
N LYS A 81 2.39 -7.41 5.30
CA LYS A 81 3.12 -8.29 6.23
C LYS A 81 4.62 -8.26 5.94
N SER A 82 4.99 -8.45 4.68
CA SER A 82 6.38 -8.45 4.24
C SER A 82 7.03 -7.09 4.42
N GLY A 83 6.38 -6.02 4.01
CA GLY A 83 6.90 -4.66 4.15
C GLY A 83 7.13 -4.27 5.60
N LYS A 84 6.16 -4.56 6.47
CA LYS A 84 6.27 -4.32 7.91
C LYS A 84 7.47 -5.07 8.51
N LYS A 85 7.69 -6.31 8.11
CA LYS A 85 8.81 -7.13 8.56
C LYS A 85 10.16 -6.62 8.03
N ILE A 86 10.26 -6.38 6.72
CA ILE A 86 11.51 -5.97 6.05
C ILE A 86 11.98 -4.61 6.56
N LEU A 87 11.07 -3.65 6.69
CA LEU A 87 11.37 -2.28 7.12
C LEU A 87 11.25 -2.10 8.63
N ASN A 88 10.88 -3.14 9.37
CA ASN A 88 10.72 -3.15 10.83
C ASN A 88 9.91 -1.97 11.34
N THR A 89 8.66 -1.88 10.90
CA THR A 89 7.74 -0.78 11.23
C THR A 89 6.51 -1.27 11.97
N ASP A 90 5.85 -0.36 12.68
CA ASP A 90 4.61 -0.66 13.41
C ASP A 90 3.40 -0.70 12.48
N TYR A 91 3.40 0.16 11.46
CA TYR A 91 2.37 0.26 10.43
C TYR A 91 2.96 0.08 9.03
N CYS A 92 2.16 -0.49 8.13
CA CYS A 92 2.52 -0.59 6.72
C CYS A 92 1.28 -0.41 5.84
N ILE A 93 1.44 0.29 4.72
CA ILE A 93 0.41 0.44 3.69
C ILE A 93 0.83 -0.36 2.47
N SER A 94 -0.08 -1.09 1.83
CA SER A 94 0.17 -1.63 0.50
C SER A 94 -0.87 -1.17 -0.51
N THR A 95 -0.44 -1.03 -1.77
CA THR A 95 -1.29 -0.72 -2.91
C THR A 95 -1.00 -1.71 -4.04
N THR A 96 -2.03 -2.39 -4.54
CA THR A 96 -1.94 -3.19 -5.76
C THR A 96 -3.22 -3.04 -6.58
N GLY A 97 -3.12 -3.08 -7.88
CA GLY A 97 -4.29 -2.88 -8.72
C GLY A 97 -3.98 -2.72 -10.20
N ASN A 98 -5.05 -2.59 -10.97
CA ASN A 98 -5.01 -2.32 -12.41
C ASN A 98 -5.55 -0.91 -12.68
N ALA A 99 -4.65 0.05 -12.85
CA ALA A 99 -5.06 1.42 -13.20
C ALA A 99 -5.58 1.54 -14.64
N GLY A 100 -5.41 0.50 -15.46
CA GLY A 100 -5.83 0.45 -16.86
C GLY A 100 -4.78 1.05 -17.82
N PRO A 101 -5.06 0.97 -19.14
CA PRO A 101 -6.30 0.50 -19.78
C PRO A 101 -6.46 -1.02 -19.86
N SER A 102 -5.45 -1.80 -19.47
CA SER A 102 -5.46 -3.27 -19.51
C SER A 102 -5.14 -3.89 -18.14
N THR A 103 -5.35 -5.18 -18.03
CA THR A 103 -4.91 -5.99 -16.90
C THR A 103 -3.69 -6.82 -17.29
N ASN A 104 -2.88 -7.22 -16.31
CA ASN A 104 -1.72 -8.08 -16.51
C ASN A 104 -2.03 -9.58 -16.28
N ASP A 105 -3.25 -9.91 -15.94
CA ASP A 105 -3.70 -11.28 -15.66
C ASP A 105 -5.14 -11.50 -16.12
N ASN A 106 -5.61 -12.77 -16.07
CA ASN A 106 -6.94 -13.17 -16.52
C ASN A 106 -7.99 -13.18 -15.39
N TYR A 107 -7.63 -12.79 -14.17
CA TYR A 107 -8.48 -12.91 -12.99
C TYR A 107 -8.97 -11.57 -12.48
N SER A 108 -8.13 -10.55 -12.55
CA SER A 108 -8.46 -9.20 -12.09
C SER A 108 -9.03 -8.34 -13.22
N LYS A 109 -9.71 -7.26 -12.83
CA LYS A 109 -10.38 -6.35 -13.75
C LYS A 109 -9.67 -5.01 -13.81
N VAL A 110 -9.81 -4.29 -14.92
CA VAL A 110 -9.40 -2.88 -15.02
C VAL A 110 -10.12 -2.06 -13.95
N GLY A 111 -9.39 -1.24 -13.23
CA GLY A 111 -9.92 -0.43 -12.14
C GLY A 111 -10.07 -1.16 -10.81
N GLN A 112 -9.80 -2.44 -10.75
CA GLN A 112 -9.80 -3.21 -9.51
C GLN A 112 -8.54 -2.93 -8.70
N ILE A 113 -8.71 -2.46 -7.47
CA ILE A 113 -7.63 -1.99 -6.59
C ILE A 113 -7.82 -2.62 -5.22
N PHE A 114 -6.72 -3.02 -4.61
CA PHE A 114 -6.67 -3.44 -3.21
C PHE A 114 -5.68 -2.57 -2.44
N ILE A 115 -6.14 -2.05 -1.31
CA ILE A 115 -5.33 -1.29 -0.36
C ILE A 115 -5.37 -2.04 0.97
N SER A 116 -4.23 -2.36 1.55
CA SER A 116 -4.16 -2.95 2.88
C SER A 116 -3.39 -2.06 3.84
N ILE A 117 -3.85 -2.03 5.09
CA ILE A 117 -3.17 -1.37 6.20
C ILE A 117 -2.88 -2.44 7.26
N ALA A 118 -1.60 -2.65 7.55
CA ALA A 118 -1.18 -3.41 8.72
C ALA A 118 -0.94 -2.43 9.88
N THR A 119 -1.55 -2.72 11.01
CA THR A 119 -1.35 -2.04 12.29
C THR A 119 -0.63 -2.98 13.26
N PRO A 120 -0.28 -2.56 14.48
CA PRO A 120 0.21 -3.49 15.49
C PRO A 120 -0.79 -4.60 15.86
N LYS A 121 -2.10 -4.38 15.62
CA LYS A 121 -3.17 -5.28 16.08
C LYS A 121 -3.84 -6.08 14.96
N LYS A 122 -3.95 -5.55 13.76
CA LYS A 122 -4.73 -6.16 12.67
C LYS A 122 -4.28 -5.74 11.28
N ILE A 123 -4.80 -6.42 10.27
CA ILE A 123 -4.70 -6.00 8.86
C ILE A 123 -6.11 -5.73 8.34
N THR A 124 -6.33 -4.54 7.82
CA THR A 124 -7.56 -4.14 7.13
C THR A 124 -7.27 -4.05 5.63
N THR A 125 -8.18 -4.55 4.81
CA THR A 125 -8.07 -4.48 3.35
C THR A 125 -9.35 -3.90 2.76
N GLU A 126 -9.21 -2.92 1.89
CA GLU A 126 -10.28 -2.32 1.09
C GLU A 126 -10.11 -2.71 -0.37
N GLU A 127 -11.20 -3.11 -1.00
CA GLU A 127 -11.28 -3.33 -2.45
C GLU A 127 -12.06 -2.19 -3.08
N LEU A 128 -11.52 -1.62 -4.14
CA LEU A 128 -12.11 -0.51 -4.88
C LEU A 128 -12.24 -0.87 -6.36
N TYR A 129 -13.26 -0.32 -6.98
CA TYR A 129 -13.44 -0.34 -8.43
C TYR A 129 -13.48 1.11 -8.92
N LEU A 130 -12.42 1.54 -9.60
CA LEU A 130 -12.24 2.89 -10.07
C LEU A 130 -12.30 2.94 -11.60
N THR A 131 -12.91 3.99 -12.12
CA THR A 131 -13.00 4.26 -13.55
C THR A 131 -12.42 5.63 -13.86
N GLY A 132 -11.80 5.77 -15.02
CA GLY A 132 -11.21 7.03 -15.46
C GLY A 132 -9.81 6.87 -16.03
N PRO A 133 -9.16 7.99 -16.39
CA PRO A 133 -7.78 7.99 -16.86
C PRO A 133 -6.83 7.39 -15.83
N ARG A 134 -5.83 6.67 -16.29
CA ARG A 134 -4.83 6.00 -15.45
C ARG A 134 -4.21 6.91 -14.40
N GLU A 135 -3.81 8.11 -14.77
CA GLU A 135 -3.18 9.07 -13.85
C GLU A 135 -4.12 9.49 -12.72
N GLU A 136 -5.38 9.73 -13.04
CA GLU A 136 -6.40 10.11 -12.06
C GLU A 136 -6.69 8.94 -11.10
N ILE A 137 -6.76 7.72 -11.61
CA ILE A 137 -6.93 6.51 -10.79
C ILE A 137 -5.79 6.40 -9.78
N ILE A 138 -4.54 6.60 -10.19
CA ILE A 138 -3.37 6.55 -9.31
C ILE A 138 -3.46 7.62 -8.21
N GLU A 139 -3.88 8.85 -8.54
CA GLU A 139 -4.10 9.92 -7.55
C GLU A 139 -5.17 9.53 -6.52
N ILE A 140 -6.28 8.97 -6.98
CA ILE A 140 -7.37 8.53 -6.10
C ILE A 140 -6.90 7.39 -5.18
N ILE A 141 -6.08 6.46 -5.67
CA ILE A 141 -5.54 5.38 -4.85
C ILE A 141 -4.67 5.95 -3.71
N VAL A 142 -3.83 6.93 -4.00
CA VAL A 142 -2.99 7.59 -2.98
C VAL A 142 -3.87 8.25 -1.91
N GLU A 143 -4.87 9.02 -2.33
CA GLU A 143 -5.81 9.68 -1.40
C GLU A 143 -6.56 8.67 -0.53
N LYS A 144 -7.10 7.61 -1.15
CA LYS A 144 -7.82 6.54 -0.45
C LYS A 144 -6.91 5.78 0.51
N SER A 145 -5.65 5.55 0.15
CA SER A 145 -4.68 4.88 1.02
C SER A 145 -4.40 5.68 2.29
N LEU A 146 -4.22 6.99 2.17
CA LEU A 146 -4.02 7.88 3.32
C LEU A 146 -5.28 7.99 4.19
N LYS A 147 -6.47 8.00 3.56
CA LYS A 147 -7.73 7.99 4.28
C LYS A 147 -7.92 6.68 5.06
N LEU A 148 -7.71 5.55 4.42
CA LEU A 148 -7.81 4.24 5.07
C LEU A 148 -6.79 4.08 6.21
N LEU A 149 -5.56 4.61 6.03
CA LEU A 149 -4.58 4.66 7.11
C LEU A 149 -5.14 5.44 8.30
N LEU A 150 -5.63 6.67 8.08
CA LEU A 150 -6.16 7.53 9.14
C LEU A 150 -7.30 6.85 9.91
N GLU A 151 -8.20 6.15 9.21
CA GLU A 151 -9.34 5.42 9.80
C GLU A 151 -8.89 4.20 10.63
N ASN A 152 -7.68 3.71 10.41
CA ASN A 152 -7.12 2.54 11.10
C ASN A 152 -6.02 2.88 12.12
N LEU A 153 -5.79 4.16 12.38
CA LEU A 153 -4.89 4.58 13.46
C LEU A 153 -5.54 4.24 14.81
N VAL A 154 -4.84 3.45 15.60
CA VAL A 154 -5.30 3.00 16.92
C VAL A 154 -4.23 3.27 17.96
N GLU A 155 -4.66 3.80 19.09
CA GLU A 155 -3.83 4.05 20.27
C GLU A 155 -3.51 2.76 21.05
#